data_1619b66815a0f935cf0aaec35acc8824
#
_entry.id   1619b66815a0f935cf0aaec35acc8824
#
_cell.length_a   1.000
_cell.length_b   1.000
_cell.length_c   1.000
_cell.angle_alpha   90.00
_cell.angle_beta   90.00
_cell.angle_gamma   90.00
#
_symmetry.space_group_name_H-M   'P 1'
#
loop_
_entity.id
_entity.type
_entity.pdbx_description
1 polymer ?
#
loop_
_entity_poly.entity_id
_entity_poly.type
_entity_poly.pdbx_seq_one_letter_code
_entity_poly.pdbx_strand_id
1 'polypeptide(L)'
;MVPELTVSNFGKNMIEPSSARRPNYLKRSRFFAAAAAYAAFAASICALCAQTVFDVTVQPFEDTQFFADGVQTTPRVLETDNTLAILRFTFADEPQRLEIRHEGFRPVVLTHEELCRKRGVAFLSPEDSNYDVVSVFQTGAKPKSVRFINDTQAAVTLLEANGADIIDTQSGTIRRIRPPADYARKEGFVESLVLPERNELWLSQMSASCVHVFDLNTLDYKRSVKLTGEWCKVMAYNQTSGRVYVSNWISRDISVINPTAYEEERKIPVAAVPRGMAFSRDGSYLYCAQFEDASGRSRCKLIKKELSTFKTVSESGTPGAKRHIVTDFRADRLYVSDMLNSCVEVYSLKDDSLIASIKVFNNPNTVVLSPDRSLLYVSCRGPNNPEKGYLYKGFKMGRLDIIDTHTLKVTESIEAGNQPTGLDVSPDGRTLLLSDFLDNRVRVFRRRER
;
A
#
# COMPACT_ATOMS: atom_id res chain seq x y z
N MET A 1 8.70 -26.65 8.63
CA MET A 1 7.91 -26.76 9.86
C MET A 1 7.33 -25.41 10.15
N VAL A 2 6.02 -25.25 10.00
CA VAL A 2 5.26 -24.04 10.29
C VAL A 2 4.54 -24.31 11.59
N PRO A 3 4.62 -23.47 12.62
CA PRO A 3 3.86 -23.69 13.85
C PRO A 3 2.38 -23.40 13.63
N GLU A 4 1.55 -24.31 14.05
CA GLU A 4 0.09 -24.19 14.18
C GLU A 4 -0.25 -23.09 15.22
N LEU A 5 -1.19 -22.25 14.87
CA LEU A 5 -1.87 -21.34 15.79
C LEU A 5 -3.14 -22.00 16.29
N THR A 6 -3.09 -22.42 17.53
CA THR A 6 -4.25 -22.91 18.30
C THR A 6 -5.14 -21.74 18.74
N VAL A 7 -6.42 -21.91 18.51
CA VAL A 7 -7.53 -21.07 18.99
C VAL A 7 -7.84 -21.49 20.43
N SER A 8 -7.85 -20.55 21.38
CA SER A 8 -8.46 -20.78 22.70
C SER A 8 -9.54 -19.75 23.01
N ASN A 9 -10.67 -20.31 23.28
CA ASN A 9 -11.91 -19.88 23.91
C ASN A 9 -11.90 -18.62 24.79
N PHE A 10 -12.89 -17.76 24.60
CA PHE A 10 -13.44 -16.91 25.66
C PHE A 10 -14.89 -17.28 25.95
N GLY A 11 -15.07 -17.74 27.18
CA GLY A 11 -16.34 -18.12 27.77
C GLY A 11 -17.12 -16.90 28.31
N LYS A 12 -18.40 -17.08 28.24
CA LYS A 12 -19.50 -16.23 28.74
C LYS A 12 -19.44 -16.03 30.25
N ASN A 13 -19.81 -14.86 30.74
CA ASN A 13 -20.57 -14.72 31.98
C ASN A 13 -21.52 -13.53 31.87
N MET A 14 -22.81 -13.85 31.87
CA MET A 14 -23.92 -12.93 32.15
C MET A 14 -24.15 -12.91 33.65
N ILE A 15 -24.49 -11.73 34.20
CA ILE A 15 -25.24 -11.57 35.44
C ILE A 15 -26.22 -10.42 35.27
N GLU A 16 -27.50 -10.74 35.45
CA GLU A 16 -28.65 -9.85 35.45
C GLU A 16 -28.93 -9.21 36.82
N PRO A 17 -29.88 -8.26 36.91
CA PRO A 17 -29.94 -7.24 37.96
C PRO A 17 -30.93 -7.56 39.09
N SER A 18 -30.76 -6.91 40.22
CA SER A 18 -31.76 -6.96 41.30
C SER A 18 -32.26 -5.56 41.68
N SER A 19 -33.54 -5.58 41.94
CA SER A 19 -34.54 -4.52 42.10
C SER A 19 -34.56 -3.78 43.43
N ALA A 20 -35.08 -2.54 43.36
CA ALA A 20 -36.05 -1.86 44.21
C ALA A 20 -35.68 -1.39 45.62
N ARG A 21 -35.91 -0.08 45.88
CA ARG A 21 -36.93 0.52 46.76
C ARG A 21 -36.73 2.04 46.92
N ARG A 22 -37.82 2.80 46.65
CA ARG A 22 -38.06 4.16 47.20
C ARG A 22 -38.69 3.99 48.60
N PRO A 23 -38.64 5.01 49.53
CA PRO A 23 -39.57 6.11 49.47
C PRO A 23 -39.17 7.45 50.15
N ASN A 24 -39.98 8.46 49.83
CA ASN A 24 -40.60 9.57 50.59
C ASN A 24 -39.84 10.83 51.03
N TYR A 25 -40.30 11.87 50.45
CA TYR A 25 -40.77 13.27 50.83
C TYR A 25 -40.42 13.88 52.16
N LEU A 26 -40.16 15.20 52.04
CA LEU A 26 -40.44 16.40 52.90
C LEU A 26 -39.21 16.99 53.61
N LYS A 27 -38.76 18.16 53.18
CA LYS A 27 -38.94 19.48 53.84
C LYS A 27 -38.35 20.61 53.02
N ARG A 28 -39.19 21.54 52.69
CA ARG A 28 -38.88 22.83 52.06
C ARG A 28 -38.25 23.81 53.07
N SER A 29 -37.46 24.74 52.45
CA SER A 29 -37.10 26.09 52.91
C SER A 29 -35.81 26.23 53.72
N ARG A 30 -34.80 26.72 53.01
CA ARG A 30 -33.64 27.57 53.35
C ARG A 30 -32.40 27.29 52.48
N PHE A 31 -32.60 27.22 51.18
CA PHE A 31 -31.49 26.92 50.27
C PHE A 31 -31.41 27.84 49.06
N PHE A 32 -32.01 29.03 49.06
CA PHE A 32 -31.94 29.89 47.86
C PHE A 32 -30.75 30.85 47.81
N ALA A 33 -29.99 31.07 48.89
CA ALA A 33 -28.81 31.92 48.88
C ALA A 33 -27.52 31.14 48.65
N ALA A 34 -27.44 29.85 48.99
CA ALA A 34 -26.28 29.00 48.74
C ALA A 34 -26.24 28.44 47.31
N ALA A 35 -27.40 28.30 46.65
CA ALA A 35 -27.50 27.80 45.27
C ALA A 35 -27.00 28.82 44.25
N ALA A 36 -27.16 30.12 44.48
CA ALA A 36 -26.64 31.16 43.58
C ALA A 36 -25.12 31.32 43.67
N ALA A 37 -24.54 31.16 44.86
CA ALA A 37 -23.08 31.18 45.04
C ALA A 37 -22.42 29.92 44.47
N TYR A 38 -23.10 28.76 44.59
CA TYR A 38 -22.61 27.51 44.01
C TYR A 38 -22.77 27.46 42.48
N ALA A 39 -23.83 28.06 41.94
CA ALA A 39 -24.01 28.22 40.50
C ALA A 39 -22.99 29.19 39.88
N ALA A 40 -22.65 30.29 40.58
CA ALA A 40 -21.60 31.21 40.15
C ALA A 40 -20.19 30.58 40.27
N PHE A 41 -19.95 29.75 41.27
CA PHE A 41 -18.71 29.01 41.46
C PHE A 41 -18.61 27.83 40.51
N ALA A 42 -19.71 27.13 40.23
CA ALA A 42 -19.80 26.09 39.21
C ALA A 42 -19.72 26.66 37.78
N ALA A 43 -20.25 27.85 37.52
CA ALA A 43 -20.08 28.55 36.25
C ALA A 43 -18.64 29.07 36.08
N SER A 44 -17.94 29.44 37.16
CA SER A 44 -16.50 29.78 37.14
C SER A 44 -15.60 28.53 37.03
N ILE A 45 -16.08 27.35 37.43
CA ILE A 45 -15.35 26.08 37.24
C ILE A 45 -15.72 25.44 35.88
N CYS A 46 -16.92 25.72 35.33
CA CYS A 46 -17.27 25.31 33.96
C CYS A 46 -16.69 26.22 32.87
N ALA A 47 -16.07 27.34 33.23
CA ALA A 47 -15.14 28.06 32.37
C ALA A 47 -13.71 27.54 32.49
N LEU A 48 -13.50 26.31 32.93
CA LEU A 48 -12.30 25.55 32.53
C LEU A 48 -12.44 25.32 31.03
N CYS A 49 -11.81 26.20 30.28
CA CYS A 49 -11.68 26.18 28.82
C CYS A 49 -11.70 24.76 28.31
N ALA A 50 -12.70 24.40 27.50
CA ALA A 50 -12.66 23.15 26.76
C ALA A 50 -11.43 23.24 25.86
N GLN A 51 -10.33 22.61 26.28
CA GLN A 51 -9.11 22.60 25.50
C GLN A 51 -9.39 21.85 24.20
N THR A 52 -9.07 22.47 23.08
CA THR A 52 -9.12 21.80 21.78
C THR A 52 -7.89 20.94 21.60
N VAL A 53 -8.09 19.66 21.28
CA VAL A 53 -7.02 18.67 21.17
C VAL A 53 -6.99 18.08 19.78
N PHE A 54 -5.82 18.13 19.15
CA PHE A 54 -5.56 17.52 17.83
C PHE A 54 -4.42 16.52 17.92
N ASP A 55 -4.60 15.34 17.32
CA ASP A 55 -3.52 14.38 17.11
C ASP A 55 -3.05 14.45 15.66
N VAL A 56 -1.77 14.72 15.45
CA VAL A 56 -1.15 14.86 14.13
C VAL A 56 -0.02 13.85 13.97
N THR A 57 -0.03 13.13 12.86
CA THR A 57 1.09 12.26 12.47
C THR A 57 2.08 13.07 11.63
N VAL A 58 3.34 13.14 12.06
CA VAL A 58 4.40 13.93 11.44
C VAL A 58 5.58 13.04 11.03
N GLN A 59 6.16 13.32 9.85
CA GLN A 59 7.38 12.67 9.36
C GLN A 59 8.16 13.60 8.42
N PRO A 60 9.48 13.87 8.63
CA PRO A 60 10.21 13.50 9.84
C PRO A 60 9.74 14.33 11.03
N PHE A 61 9.92 13.84 12.27
CA PHE A 61 9.48 14.57 13.46
C PHE A 61 10.63 15.13 14.31
N GLU A 62 11.79 14.48 14.35
CA GLU A 62 12.98 14.99 15.04
C GLU A 62 13.38 16.34 14.49
N ASP A 63 13.76 17.28 15.35
CA ASP A 63 14.13 18.66 14.99
C ASP A 63 13.05 19.47 14.25
N THR A 64 11.80 18.97 14.23
CA THR A 64 10.67 19.65 13.60
C THR A 64 10.09 20.71 14.52
N GLN A 65 9.84 21.90 13.97
CA GLN A 65 9.23 23.04 14.65
C GLN A 65 7.76 23.20 14.27
N PHE A 66 6.94 23.64 15.21
CA PHE A 66 5.50 23.77 15.07
C PHE A 66 5.04 25.18 15.43
N PHE A 67 4.15 25.79 14.62
CA PHE A 67 3.63 27.12 14.80
C PHE A 67 2.09 27.11 14.62
N ALA A 68 1.33 27.40 15.67
CA ALA A 68 -0.11 27.59 15.60
C ALA A 68 -0.40 29.09 15.43
N ASP A 69 -1.05 29.47 14.34
CA ASP A 69 -1.33 30.85 13.96
C ASP A 69 -0.12 31.79 14.09
N GLY A 70 1.08 31.26 13.75
CA GLY A 70 2.35 31.97 13.83
C GLY A 70 3.04 31.95 15.19
N VAL A 71 2.43 31.38 16.23
CA VAL A 71 3.02 31.25 17.57
C VAL A 71 3.63 29.86 17.71
N GLN A 72 4.91 29.79 18.09
CA GLN A 72 5.59 28.52 18.31
C GLN A 72 4.90 27.73 19.42
N THR A 73 4.65 26.45 19.15
CA THR A 73 3.97 25.52 20.07
C THR A 73 4.73 24.22 20.21
N THR A 74 4.58 23.55 21.34
CA THR A 74 5.27 22.28 21.62
C THR A 74 4.22 21.20 21.86
N PRO A 75 4.16 20.16 21.01
CA PRO A 75 3.23 19.05 21.20
C PRO A 75 3.75 18.07 22.25
N ARG A 76 2.82 17.25 22.76
CA ARG A 76 3.15 16.04 23.49
C ARG A 76 3.33 14.86 22.52
N VAL A 77 4.45 14.17 22.59
CA VAL A 77 4.67 12.94 21.83
C VAL A 77 3.83 11.81 22.44
N LEU A 78 2.99 11.18 21.64
CA LEU A 78 2.17 10.02 22.02
C LEU A 78 2.83 8.71 21.62
N GLU A 79 3.37 8.65 20.41
CA GLU A 79 3.97 7.46 19.83
C GLU A 79 5.09 7.86 18.87
N THR A 80 6.15 7.07 18.81
CA THR A 80 7.23 7.23 17.81
C THR A 80 7.49 5.91 17.12
N ASP A 81 7.86 6.00 15.85
CA ASP A 81 8.21 4.86 15.01
C ASP A 81 9.24 5.29 13.95
N ASN A 82 10.51 5.05 14.23
CA ASN A 82 11.64 5.59 13.45
C ASN A 82 11.54 7.12 13.31
N THR A 83 11.41 7.62 12.07
CA THR A 83 11.30 9.06 11.75
C THR A 83 9.88 9.61 11.87
N LEU A 84 8.89 8.78 12.18
CA LEU A 84 7.48 9.16 12.31
C LEU A 84 7.10 9.33 13.78
N ALA A 85 6.29 10.34 14.09
CA ALA A 85 5.65 10.50 15.41
C ALA A 85 4.16 10.80 15.30
N ILE A 86 3.40 10.37 16.30
CA ILE A 86 2.05 10.86 16.57
C ILE A 86 2.16 11.87 17.69
N LEU A 87 1.78 13.10 17.42
CA LEU A 87 1.94 14.25 18.27
C LEU A 87 0.58 14.79 18.69
N ARG A 88 0.39 15.10 19.97
CA ARG A 88 -0.81 15.72 20.51
C ARG A 88 -0.58 17.20 20.77
N PHE A 89 -1.39 18.04 20.15
CA PHE A 89 -1.45 19.46 20.37
C PHE A 89 -2.66 19.78 21.24
N THR A 90 -2.50 20.68 22.21
CA THR A 90 -3.55 21.14 23.12
C THR A 90 -3.57 22.66 23.11
N PHE A 91 -4.68 23.25 22.74
CA PHE A 91 -4.84 24.71 22.63
C PHE A 91 -5.98 25.19 23.54
N ALA A 92 -5.84 26.41 24.07
CA ALA A 92 -6.91 27.09 24.78
C ALA A 92 -8.00 27.55 23.81
N ASP A 93 -7.58 28.06 22.64
CA ASP A 93 -8.45 28.49 21.54
C ASP A 93 -8.18 27.64 20.31
N GLU A 94 -9.17 27.46 19.44
CA GLU A 94 -9.05 26.67 18.21
C GLU A 94 -8.13 27.39 17.20
N PRO A 95 -6.96 26.81 16.84
CA PRO A 95 -6.09 27.41 15.85
C PRO A 95 -6.72 27.31 14.45
N GLN A 96 -6.51 28.34 13.63
CA GLN A 96 -6.94 28.35 12.23
C GLN A 96 -5.98 27.55 11.35
N ARG A 97 -4.71 27.49 11.74
CA ARG A 97 -3.68 26.74 11.01
C ARG A 97 -2.56 26.27 11.93
N LEU A 98 -2.00 25.11 11.61
CA LEU A 98 -0.76 24.60 12.20
C LEU A 98 0.30 24.49 11.11
N GLU A 99 1.36 25.27 11.21
CA GLU A 99 2.50 25.21 10.31
C GLU A 99 3.60 24.34 10.92
N ILE A 100 4.15 23.44 10.12
CA ILE A 100 5.14 22.43 10.49
C ILE A 100 6.37 22.64 9.62
N ARG A 101 7.54 22.91 10.23
CA ARG A 101 8.80 23.21 9.57
C ARG A 101 9.91 22.28 10.02
N HIS A 102 10.72 21.85 9.07
CA HIS A 102 11.95 21.10 9.31
C HIS A 102 13.02 21.59 8.33
N GLU A 103 14.26 21.71 8.79
CA GLU A 103 15.37 22.13 7.94
C GLU A 103 15.57 21.16 6.77
N GLY A 104 15.74 21.69 5.56
CA GLY A 104 15.86 20.90 4.32
C GLY A 104 14.56 20.30 3.77
N PHE A 105 13.42 20.63 4.40
CA PHE A 105 12.10 20.17 3.95
C PHE A 105 11.16 21.36 3.71
N ARG A 106 10.26 21.19 2.76
CA ARG A 106 9.20 22.16 2.51
C ARG A 106 8.21 22.18 3.69
N PRO A 107 7.82 23.35 4.19
CA PRO A 107 6.87 23.44 5.30
C PRO A 107 5.49 22.91 4.88
N VAL A 108 4.82 22.26 5.81
CA VAL A 108 3.42 21.82 5.68
C VAL A 108 2.54 22.72 6.54
N VAL A 109 1.43 23.17 5.98
CA VAL A 109 0.41 23.93 6.72
C VAL A 109 -0.88 23.11 6.73
N LEU A 110 -1.33 22.73 7.92
CA LEU A 110 -2.63 22.11 8.14
C LEU A 110 -3.64 23.19 8.53
N THR A 111 -4.75 23.26 7.80
CA THR A 111 -5.88 24.13 8.10
C THR A 111 -6.68 23.58 9.29
N HIS A 112 -7.52 24.41 9.89
CA HIS A 112 -8.44 23.96 10.95
C HIS A 112 -9.28 22.74 10.53
N GLU A 113 -9.82 22.74 9.30
CA GLU A 113 -10.57 21.61 8.75
C GLU A 113 -9.74 20.31 8.71
N GLU A 114 -8.48 20.40 8.28
CA GLU A 114 -7.58 19.24 8.23
C GLU A 114 -7.17 18.77 9.63
N LEU A 115 -7.03 19.67 10.60
CA LEU A 115 -6.80 19.34 12.00
C LEU A 115 -8.00 18.63 12.64
N CYS A 116 -9.22 19.03 12.29
CA CYS A 116 -10.46 18.41 12.78
C CYS A 116 -10.73 17.02 12.19
N ARG A 117 -10.15 16.69 11.04
CA ARG A 117 -10.17 15.31 10.51
C ARG A 117 -9.48 14.40 11.51
N LYS A 118 -10.08 13.25 11.83
CA LYS A 118 -9.49 12.28 12.77
C LYS A 118 -8.06 11.95 12.37
N ARG A 119 -7.08 12.47 13.12
CA ARG A 119 -5.63 12.43 12.91
C ARG A 119 -5.18 13.19 11.65
N GLY A 120 -4.85 14.44 11.80
CA GLY A 120 -4.10 15.20 10.80
C GLY A 120 -2.81 14.45 10.41
N VAL A 121 -2.36 14.61 9.18
CA VAL A 121 -1.11 14.01 8.70
C VAL A 121 -0.27 15.08 8.01
N ALA A 122 0.99 15.19 8.42
CA ALA A 122 1.98 16.06 7.81
C ALA A 122 3.22 15.25 7.46
N PHE A 123 3.35 14.84 6.21
CA PHE A 123 4.56 14.24 5.68
C PHE A 123 5.30 15.28 4.85
N LEU A 124 6.45 15.71 5.36
CA LEU A 124 7.24 16.75 4.74
C LEU A 124 8.03 16.18 3.57
N SER A 125 8.12 16.95 2.51
CA SER A 125 8.89 16.58 1.31
C SER A 125 10.21 17.35 1.31
N PRO A 126 11.36 16.70 0.98
CA PRO A 126 12.64 17.41 0.87
C PRO A 126 12.54 18.58 -0.10
N GLU A 127 13.26 19.68 0.16
CA GLU A 127 13.21 20.90 -0.66
C GLU A 127 13.64 20.65 -2.11
N ASP A 128 14.63 19.78 -2.31
CA ASP A 128 15.18 19.40 -3.61
C ASP A 128 14.38 18.32 -4.34
N SER A 129 13.39 17.71 -3.66
CA SER A 129 12.53 16.68 -4.28
C SER A 129 11.67 17.24 -5.42
N ASN A 130 11.54 16.48 -6.50
CA ASN A 130 10.59 16.76 -7.57
C ASN A 130 9.16 16.32 -7.24
N TYR A 131 8.93 15.81 -6.05
CA TYR A 131 7.63 15.27 -5.61
C TYR A 131 7.24 15.85 -4.25
N ASP A 132 5.95 16.10 -4.10
CA ASP A 132 5.33 16.45 -2.83
C ASP A 132 4.40 15.33 -2.36
N VAL A 133 4.41 15.00 -1.08
CA VAL A 133 3.35 14.22 -0.46
C VAL A 133 2.15 15.15 -0.25
N VAL A 134 1.12 15.00 -1.08
CA VAL A 134 -0.04 15.92 -1.08
C VAL A 134 -1.24 15.37 -0.32
N SER A 135 -1.29 14.08 -0.06
CA SER A 135 -2.38 13.45 0.69
C SER A 135 -1.97 12.07 1.20
N VAL A 136 -2.69 11.59 2.21
CA VAL A 136 -2.52 10.25 2.77
C VAL A 136 -3.89 9.66 3.05
N PHE A 137 -4.13 8.45 2.55
CA PHE A 137 -5.36 7.71 2.77
C PHE A 137 -5.14 6.62 3.82
N GLN A 138 -5.99 6.57 4.84
CA GLN A 138 -6.05 5.45 5.77
C GLN A 138 -6.87 4.33 5.13
N THR A 139 -6.23 3.22 4.82
CA THR A 139 -6.84 2.06 4.16
C THR A 139 -7.25 0.97 5.15
N GLY A 140 -7.82 -0.11 4.64
CA GLY A 140 -7.90 -1.35 5.38
C GLY A 140 -6.53 -2.00 5.62
N ALA A 141 -6.52 -3.10 6.37
CA ALA A 141 -5.29 -3.72 6.87
C ALA A 141 -4.39 -4.26 5.75
N LYS A 142 -3.13 -3.89 5.82
CA LYS A 142 -2.03 -4.31 4.97
C LYS A 142 -2.28 -4.10 3.47
N PRO A 143 -2.33 -2.84 2.99
CA PRO A 143 -2.44 -2.52 1.57
C PRO A 143 -1.27 -3.11 0.79
N LYS A 144 -1.57 -3.98 -0.19
CA LYS A 144 -0.55 -4.84 -0.81
C LYS A 144 -0.16 -4.41 -2.21
N SER A 145 -1.13 -4.12 -3.07
CA SER A 145 -0.95 -3.65 -4.44
C SER A 145 -1.74 -2.36 -4.61
N VAL A 146 -1.25 -1.52 -5.50
CA VAL A 146 -1.93 -0.30 -5.95
C VAL A 146 -1.99 -0.33 -7.46
N ARG A 147 -3.16 -0.01 -8.04
CA ARG A 147 -3.32 0.08 -9.49
C ARG A 147 -4.30 1.19 -9.84
N PHE A 148 -3.86 2.17 -10.61
CA PHE A 148 -4.74 3.19 -11.15
C PHE A 148 -5.79 2.57 -12.09
N ILE A 149 -7.03 3.01 -11.93
CA ILE A 149 -8.16 2.68 -12.80
C ILE A 149 -8.29 3.75 -13.90
N ASN A 150 -8.08 4.99 -13.50
CA ASN A 150 -8.04 6.19 -14.34
C ASN A 150 -7.09 7.22 -13.71
N ASP A 151 -7.11 8.48 -14.14
CA ASP A 151 -6.17 9.51 -13.65
C ASP A 151 -6.35 9.87 -12.18
N THR A 152 -7.53 9.62 -11.59
CA THR A 152 -7.84 10.02 -10.21
C THR A 152 -8.16 8.85 -9.28
N GLN A 153 -8.57 7.71 -9.81
CA GLN A 153 -9.01 6.57 -9.02
C GLN A 153 -8.03 5.41 -9.10
N ALA A 154 -7.81 4.74 -7.98
CA ALA A 154 -6.96 3.56 -7.89
C ALA A 154 -7.55 2.48 -6.97
N ALA A 155 -7.34 1.22 -7.35
CA ALA A 155 -7.64 0.05 -6.53
C ALA A 155 -6.42 -0.29 -5.64
N VAL A 156 -6.69 -0.53 -4.37
CA VAL A 156 -5.69 -0.92 -3.35
C VAL A 156 -6.13 -2.24 -2.73
N THR A 157 -5.46 -3.33 -3.06
CA THR A 157 -5.77 -4.66 -2.51
C THR A 157 -5.32 -4.78 -1.06
N LEU A 158 -6.04 -5.55 -0.25
CA LEU A 158 -5.83 -5.64 1.18
C LEU A 158 -5.50 -7.07 1.61
N LEU A 159 -4.31 -7.28 2.15
CA LEU A 159 -3.86 -8.61 2.54
C LEU A 159 -4.62 -9.16 3.75
N GLU A 160 -4.92 -8.32 4.75
CA GLU A 160 -5.58 -8.71 6.00
C GLU A 160 -6.96 -8.06 6.16
N ALA A 161 -7.60 -7.70 5.03
CA ALA A 161 -9.00 -7.28 4.99
C ALA A 161 -9.69 -7.81 3.73
N ASN A 162 -11.03 -7.78 3.72
CA ASN A 162 -11.82 -8.29 2.61
C ASN A 162 -11.87 -7.29 1.44
N GLY A 163 -11.40 -7.70 0.26
CA GLY A 163 -11.51 -6.95 -0.98
C GLY A 163 -10.41 -5.92 -1.22
N ALA A 164 -10.80 -4.81 -1.82
CA ALA A 164 -9.93 -3.69 -2.14
C ALA A 164 -10.58 -2.36 -1.78
N ASP A 165 -9.76 -1.38 -1.42
CA ASP A 165 -10.17 0.01 -1.31
C ASP A 165 -10.01 0.70 -2.67
N ILE A 166 -11.03 1.36 -3.13
CA ILE A 166 -10.98 2.30 -4.26
C ILE A 166 -10.78 3.69 -3.67
N ILE A 167 -9.61 4.24 -3.95
CA ILE A 167 -9.24 5.60 -3.53
C ILE A 167 -9.50 6.53 -4.69
N ASP A 168 -10.15 7.65 -4.42
CA ASP A 168 -10.27 8.76 -5.36
C ASP A 168 -9.42 9.93 -4.85
N THR A 169 -8.33 10.22 -5.56
CA THR A 169 -7.34 11.24 -5.17
C THR A 169 -7.82 12.67 -5.37
N GLN A 170 -8.88 12.89 -6.13
CA GLN A 170 -9.47 14.20 -6.38
C GLN A 170 -10.50 14.55 -5.30
N SER A 171 -11.44 13.64 -5.04
CA SER A 171 -12.49 13.87 -4.02
C SER A 171 -12.02 13.56 -2.59
N GLY A 172 -10.90 12.87 -2.40
CA GLY A 172 -10.40 12.43 -1.10
C GLY A 172 -11.22 11.27 -0.49
N THR A 173 -12.01 10.57 -1.27
CA THR A 173 -12.90 9.50 -0.79
C THR A 173 -12.29 8.11 -0.91
N ILE A 174 -12.74 7.19 -0.05
CA ILE A 174 -12.43 5.76 -0.10
C ILE A 174 -13.72 4.95 -0.14
N ARG A 175 -13.82 4.04 -1.10
CA ARG A 175 -14.91 3.06 -1.19
C ARG A 175 -14.35 1.65 -1.15
N ARG A 176 -14.87 0.77 -0.27
CA ARG A 176 -14.50 -0.65 -0.24
C ARG A 176 -15.34 -1.46 -1.21
N ILE A 177 -14.69 -2.23 -2.11
CA ILE A 177 -15.32 -3.26 -2.94
C ILE A 177 -14.97 -4.65 -2.40
N ARG A 178 -15.91 -5.59 -2.53
CA ARG A 178 -15.80 -6.96 -1.98
C ARG A 178 -16.49 -7.96 -2.90
N PRO A 179 -15.98 -9.20 -2.98
CA PRO A 179 -16.76 -10.29 -3.55
C PRO A 179 -17.97 -10.63 -2.63
N PRO A 180 -18.95 -11.39 -3.10
CA PRO A 180 -20.07 -11.88 -2.30
C PRO A 180 -19.64 -12.62 -1.03
N ALA A 181 -20.55 -12.66 -0.04
CA ALA A 181 -20.27 -13.19 1.32
C ALA A 181 -20.03 -14.71 1.40
N ASP A 182 -20.42 -15.46 0.39
CA ASP A 182 -20.27 -16.92 0.24
C ASP A 182 -18.81 -17.35 -0.03
N TYR A 183 -17.91 -16.42 -0.34
CA TYR A 183 -16.47 -16.70 -0.28
C TYR A 183 -16.03 -16.76 1.19
N ALA A 184 -15.83 -17.99 1.69
CA ALA A 184 -15.61 -18.29 3.09
C ALA A 184 -14.34 -17.62 3.69
N ARG A 185 -13.36 -17.30 2.86
CA ARG A 185 -12.15 -16.59 3.26
C ARG A 185 -12.27 -15.12 2.87
N LYS A 186 -12.12 -14.24 3.86
CA LYS A 186 -12.31 -12.78 3.69
C LYS A 186 -11.00 -12.01 3.45
N GLU A 187 -9.86 -12.67 3.54
CA GLU A 187 -8.52 -12.08 3.50
C GLU A 187 -7.71 -12.60 2.32
N GLY A 188 -6.54 -12.00 2.11
CA GLY A 188 -5.56 -12.50 1.15
C GLY A 188 -5.62 -11.84 -0.23
N PHE A 189 -6.20 -10.65 -0.35
CA PHE A 189 -6.15 -9.89 -1.60
C PHE A 189 -4.77 -9.30 -1.81
N VAL A 190 -4.13 -9.62 -2.94
CA VAL A 190 -2.70 -9.36 -3.11
C VAL A 190 -2.35 -8.57 -4.36
N GLU A 191 -3.12 -8.68 -5.45
CA GLU A 191 -2.82 -7.98 -6.70
C GLU A 191 -4.09 -7.55 -7.41
N SER A 192 -3.97 -6.49 -8.23
CA SER A 192 -5.02 -6.01 -9.11
C SER A 192 -4.52 -5.89 -10.54
N LEU A 193 -5.41 -6.16 -11.50
CA LEU A 193 -5.18 -6.02 -12.93
C LEU A 193 -6.35 -5.26 -13.53
N VAL A 194 -6.07 -4.21 -14.28
CA VAL A 194 -7.06 -3.41 -15.00
C VAL A 194 -7.02 -3.79 -16.48
N LEU A 195 -8.17 -4.15 -17.03
CA LEU A 195 -8.37 -4.49 -18.45
C LEU A 195 -9.41 -3.52 -19.06
N PRO A 196 -8.98 -2.33 -19.50
CA PRO A 196 -9.90 -1.29 -19.99
C PRO A 196 -10.71 -1.75 -21.20
N GLU A 197 -10.12 -2.52 -22.11
CA GLU A 197 -10.76 -3.06 -23.31
C GLU A 197 -11.90 -4.03 -23.00
N ARG A 198 -11.94 -4.55 -21.76
CA ARG A 198 -13.00 -5.43 -21.26
C ARG A 198 -13.92 -4.76 -20.25
N ASN A 199 -13.63 -3.51 -19.89
CA ASN A 199 -14.26 -2.81 -18.78
C ASN A 199 -14.22 -3.64 -17.47
N GLU A 200 -13.03 -4.15 -17.12
CA GLU A 200 -12.86 -5.07 -15.98
C GLU A 200 -11.70 -4.71 -15.07
N LEU A 201 -11.97 -4.80 -13.75
CA LEU A 201 -10.98 -4.80 -12.67
C LEU A 201 -10.92 -6.21 -12.06
N TRP A 202 -9.75 -6.83 -12.11
CA TRP A 202 -9.49 -8.16 -11.58
C TRP A 202 -8.71 -8.08 -10.28
N LEU A 203 -9.13 -8.82 -9.25
CA LEU A 203 -8.47 -8.88 -7.94
C LEU A 203 -8.09 -10.33 -7.62
N SER A 204 -6.82 -10.64 -7.37
CA SER A 204 -6.41 -11.96 -6.92
C SER A 204 -6.57 -12.11 -5.41
N GLN A 205 -7.20 -13.18 -4.97
CA GLN A 205 -7.32 -13.58 -3.58
C GLN A 205 -6.49 -14.84 -3.31
N MET A 206 -5.30 -14.63 -2.75
CA MET A 206 -4.30 -15.67 -2.49
C MET A 206 -4.85 -16.80 -1.60
N SER A 207 -5.50 -16.45 -0.49
CA SER A 207 -6.01 -17.40 0.50
C SER A 207 -7.12 -18.32 -0.03
N ALA A 208 -7.82 -17.91 -1.08
CA ALA A 208 -8.91 -18.65 -1.69
C ALA A 208 -8.52 -19.32 -3.03
N SER A 209 -7.31 -19.06 -3.55
CA SER A 209 -6.89 -19.45 -4.90
C SER A 209 -7.96 -19.07 -5.94
N CYS A 210 -8.34 -17.81 -5.92
CA CYS A 210 -9.43 -17.28 -6.72
C CYS A 210 -9.10 -15.88 -7.25
N VAL A 211 -9.65 -15.55 -8.41
CA VAL A 211 -9.60 -14.20 -8.97
C VAL A 211 -11.03 -13.68 -9.10
N HIS A 212 -11.27 -12.48 -8.57
CA HIS A 212 -12.58 -11.83 -8.60
C HIS A 212 -12.59 -10.71 -9.63
N VAL A 213 -13.67 -10.65 -10.41
CA VAL A 213 -13.84 -9.69 -11.50
C VAL A 213 -14.96 -8.72 -11.16
N PHE A 214 -14.65 -7.44 -11.30
CA PHE A 214 -15.57 -6.33 -11.11
C PHE A 214 -15.70 -5.54 -12.39
N ASP A 215 -16.83 -4.89 -12.59
CA ASP A 215 -17.00 -3.90 -13.63
C ASP A 215 -16.12 -2.68 -13.32
N LEU A 216 -15.35 -2.20 -14.29
CA LEU A 216 -14.38 -1.13 -14.08
C LEU A 216 -15.03 0.24 -13.82
N ASN A 217 -16.21 0.49 -14.42
CA ASN A 217 -16.91 1.77 -14.31
C ASN A 217 -17.80 1.85 -13.06
N THR A 218 -18.60 0.78 -12.80
CA THR A 218 -19.54 0.75 -11.67
C THR A 218 -18.93 0.22 -10.39
N LEU A 219 -17.85 -0.56 -10.51
CA LEU A 219 -17.19 -1.31 -9.44
C LEU A 219 -18.08 -2.41 -8.83
N ASP A 220 -19.10 -2.83 -9.57
CA ASP A 220 -19.96 -3.93 -9.18
C ASP A 220 -19.29 -5.27 -9.46
N TYR A 221 -19.53 -6.23 -8.58
CA TYR A 221 -19.02 -7.59 -8.75
C TYR A 221 -19.66 -8.26 -9.96
N LYS A 222 -18.83 -8.85 -10.82
CA LYS A 222 -19.28 -9.62 -12.00
C LYS A 222 -19.23 -11.12 -11.75
N ARG A 223 -18.07 -11.67 -11.41
CA ARG A 223 -17.87 -13.09 -11.11
C ARG A 223 -16.51 -13.41 -10.50
N SER A 224 -16.29 -14.68 -10.23
CA SER A 224 -15.02 -15.20 -9.75
C SER A 224 -14.54 -16.37 -10.60
N VAL A 225 -13.23 -16.47 -10.75
CA VAL A 225 -12.54 -17.58 -11.42
C VAL A 225 -11.79 -18.36 -10.36
N LYS A 226 -12.22 -19.59 -10.09
CA LYS A 226 -11.52 -20.52 -9.20
C LYS A 226 -10.32 -21.08 -9.93
N LEU A 227 -9.15 -21.06 -9.27
CA LEU A 227 -7.91 -21.62 -9.80
C LEU A 227 -7.61 -22.96 -9.15
N THR A 228 -6.97 -23.84 -9.91
CA THR A 228 -6.44 -25.12 -9.43
C THR A 228 -5.03 -24.99 -8.87
N GLY A 229 -4.35 -23.84 -9.15
CA GLY A 229 -3.10 -23.47 -8.53
C GLY A 229 -3.30 -22.89 -7.11
N GLU A 230 -2.28 -23.03 -6.26
CA GLU A 230 -2.35 -22.63 -4.86
C GLU A 230 -1.60 -21.31 -4.60
N TRP A 231 -2.25 -20.41 -3.86
CA TRP A 231 -1.77 -19.09 -3.49
C TRP A 231 -1.50 -18.19 -4.72
N CYS A 232 -2.56 -17.93 -5.47
CA CYS A 232 -2.51 -17.01 -6.62
C CYS A 232 -2.08 -15.59 -6.20
N LYS A 233 -1.22 -14.96 -7.00
CA LYS A 233 -0.66 -13.64 -6.70
C LYS A 233 -0.70 -12.71 -7.89
N VAL A 234 0.42 -12.56 -8.59
CA VAL A 234 0.58 -11.58 -9.66
C VAL A 234 -0.20 -12.01 -10.89
N MET A 235 -0.87 -11.06 -11.50
CA MET A 235 -1.59 -11.24 -12.76
C MET A 235 -0.93 -10.44 -13.87
N ALA A 236 -0.89 -11.01 -15.08
CA ALA A 236 -0.44 -10.34 -16.28
C ALA A 236 -1.34 -10.71 -17.47
N TYR A 237 -1.60 -9.75 -18.34
CA TYR A 237 -2.43 -9.94 -19.53
C TYR A 237 -1.56 -9.99 -20.78
N ASN A 238 -1.68 -11.06 -21.54
CA ASN A 238 -1.08 -11.18 -22.86
C ASN A 238 -2.07 -10.67 -23.91
N GLN A 239 -1.83 -9.47 -24.40
CA GLN A 239 -2.72 -8.81 -25.37
C GLN A 239 -2.85 -9.60 -26.68
N THR A 240 -1.78 -10.26 -27.13
CA THR A 240 -1.77 -11.03 -28.38
C THR A 240 -2.65 -12.26 -28.30
N SER A 241 -2.57 -13.02 -27.21
CA SER A 241 -3.38 -14.23 -27.02
C SER A 241 -4.74 -13.93 -26.37
N GLY A 242 -4.96 -12.75 -25.81
CA GLY A 242 -6.15 -12.39 -25.05
C GLY A 242 -6.31 -13.24 -23.78
N ARG A 243 -5.25 -13.66 -23.13
CA ARG A 243 -5.26 -14.49 -21.94
C ARG A 243 -4.68 -13.79 -20.72
N VAL A 244 -5.26 -14.05 -19.54
CA VAL A 244 -4.73 -13.63 -18.25
C VAL A 244 -3.90 -14.76 -17.65
N TYR A 245 -2.70 -14.43 -17.23
CA TYR A 245 -1.76 -15.34 -16.57
C TYR A 245 -1.67 -14.99 -15.10
N VAL A 246 -1.74 -15.99 -14.21
CA VAL A 246 -1.72 -15.79 -12.77
C VAL A 246 -0.65 -16.67 -12.14
N SER A 247 0.31 -16.06 -11.45
CA SER A 247 1.37 -16.79 -10.75
C SER A 247 0.83 -17.41 -9.46
N ASN A 248 1.08 -18.72 -9.24
CA ASN A 248 0.68 -19.45 -8.05
C ASN A 248 1.92 -19.81 -7.24
N TRP A 249 1.97 -19.35 -5.99
CA TRP A 249 3.19 -19.43 -5.21
C TRP A 249 3.47 -20.88 -4.72
N ILE A 250 2.50 -21.48 -4.03
CA ILE A 250 2.69 -22.79 -3.39
C ILE A 250 2.81 -23.92 -4.43
N SER A 251 1.92 -23.92 -5.40
CA SER A 251 1.94 -24.94 -6.46
C SER A 251 3.06 -24.77 -7.48
N ARG A 252 3.74 -23.60 -7.51
CA ARG A 252 4.83 -23.28 -8.44
C ARG A 252 4.44 -23.52 -9.89
N ASP A 253 3.33 -22.93 -10.26
CA ASP A 253 2.80 -22.93 -11.63
C ASP A 253 2.19 -21.57 -11.97
N ILE A 254 1.78 -21.43 -13.22
CA ILE A 254 1.13 -20.24 -13.74
C ILE A 254 -0.19 -20.69 -14.35
N SER A 255 -1.31 -20.24 -13.79
CA SER A 255 -2.63 -20.45 -14.35
C SER A 255 -2.83 -19.57 -15.58
N VAL A 256 -3.42 -20.12 -16.64
CA VAL A 256 -3.82 -19.42 -17.85
C VAL A 256 -5.34 -19.37 -17.91
N ILE A 257 -5.90 -18.16 -17.86
CA ILE A 257 -7.34 -17.93 -17.81
C ILE A 257 -7.82 -17.38 -19.14
N ASN A 258 -8.93 -17.94 -19.63
CA ASN A 258 -9.73 -17.35 -20.69
C ASN A 258 -10.66 -16.27 -20.08
N PRO A 259 -10.41 -14.99 -20.30
CA PRO A 259 -11.22 -13.94 -19.67
C PRO A 259 -12.64 -13.81 -20.30
N THR A 260 -12.91 -14.46 -21.44
CA THR A 260 -14.23 -14.48 -22.04
C THR A 260 -15.11 -15.56 -21.43
N ALA A 261 -14.56 -16.75 -21.23
CA ALA A 261 -15.24 -17.85 -20.53
C ALA A 261 -15.19 -17.69 -19.00
N TYR A 262 -14.21 -16.94 -18.48
CA TYR A 262 -13.85 -16.82 -17.07
C TYR A 262 -13.49 -18.18 -16.46
N GLU A 263 -12.65 -18.92 -17.15
CA GLU A 263 -12.23 -20.27 -16.78
C GLU A 263 -10.72 -20.42 -16.90
N GLU A 264 -10.13 -21.19 -15.97
CA GLU A 264 -8.75 -21.64 -16.07
C GLU A 264 -8.65 -22.69 -17.17
N GLU A 265 -7.94 -22.39 -18.26
CA GLU A 265 -7.78 -23.32 -19.38
C GLU A 265 -6.67 -24.36 -19.11
N ARG A 266 -5.61 -23.95 -18.44
CA ARG A 266 -4.43 -24.78 -18.14
C ARG A 266 -3.51 -24.16 -17.11
N LYS A 267 -2.50 -24.93 -16.69
CA LYS A 267 -1.37 -24.46 -15.89
C LYS A 267 -0.05 -24.70 -16.60
N ILE A 268 0.90 -23.79 -16.38
CA ILE A 268 2.27 -23.89 -16.88
C ILE A 268 3.18 -24.12 -15.67
N PRO A 269 3.82 -25.29 -15.53
CA PRO A 269 4.72 -25.54 -14.41
C PRO A 269 6.00 -24.72 -14.52
N VAL A 270 6.50 -24.29 -13.35
CA VAL A 270 7.80 -23.60 -13.22
C VAL A 270 8.63 -24.22 -12.10
N ALA A 271 9.95 -24.17 -12.22
CA ALA A 271 10.84 -24.82 -11.27
C ALA A 271 10.92 -24.15 -9.91
N ALA A 272 10.61 -22.87 -9.87
CA ALA A 272 10.73 -22.01 -8.68
C ALA A 272 9.46 -21.18 -8.48
N VAL A 273 9.34 -20.52 -7.33
CA VAL A 273 8.18 -19.69 -6.98
C VAL A 273 8.01 -18.53 -7.97
N PRO A 274 6.95 -18.51 -8.81
CA PRO A 274 6.73 -17.45 -9.77
C PRO A 274 6.20 -16.19 -9.09
N ARG A 275 6.63 -15.04 -9.61
CA ARG A 275 6.19 -13.71 -9.17
C ARG A 275 5.74 -12.84 -10.33
N GLY A 276 6.45 -11.76 -10.61
CA GLY A 276 6.17 -10.88 -11.74
C GLY A 276 6.27 -11.61 -13.07
N MET A 277 5.42 -11.23 -13.99
CA MET A 277 5.37 -11.77 -15.34
C MET A 277 5.25 -10.63 -16.35
N ALA A 278 5.87 -10.81 -17.50
CA ALA A 278 5.75 -9.94 -18.67
C ALA A 278 5.83 -10.78 -19.95
N PHE A 279 5.41 -10.19 -21.06
CA PHE A 279 5.42 -10.88 -22.36
C PHE A 279 6.37 -10.19 -23.33
N SER A 280 6.87 -10.93 -24.32
CA SER A 280 7.52 -10.35 -25.49
C SER A 280 6.52 -9.48 -26.27
N ARG A 281 7.04 -8.60 -27.12
CA ARG A 281 6.22 -7.68 -27.94
C ARG A 281 5.17 -8.41 -28.78
N ASP A 282 5.53 -9.55 -29.33
CA ASP A 282 4.64 -10.41 -30.14
C ASP A 282 3.78 -11.37 -29.32
N GLY A 283 3.93 -11.36 -27.99
CA GLY A 283 3.20 -12.23 -27.07
C GLY A 283 3.59 -13.71 -27.12
N SER A 284 4.64 -14.10 -27.85
CA SER A 284 5.05 -15.52 -28.02
C SER A 284 5.87 -16.05 -26.85
N TYR A 285 6.49 -15.16 -26.06
CA TYR A 285 7.28 -15.54 -24.89
C TYR A 285 6.77 -14.90 -23.62
N LEU A 286 6.89 -15.65 -22.51
CA LEU A 286 6.63 -15.22 -21.16
C LEU A 286 7.93 -15.07 -20.38
N TYR A 287 8.23 -13.88 -19.87
CA TYR A 287 9.23 -13.64 -18.85
C TYR A 287 8.62 -13.83 -17.46
N CYS A 288 9.29 -14.59 -16.60
CA CYS A 288 8.82 -14.83 -15.24
C CYS A 288 9.95 -14.60 -14.23
N ALA A 289 9.72 -13.66 -13.31
CA ALA A 289 10.55 -13.44 -12.14
C ALA A 289 10.35 -14.60 -11.16
N GLN A 290 11.43 -15.22 -10.72
CA GLN A 290 11.40 -16.32 -9.75
C GLN A 290 11.98 -15.87 -8.42
N PHE A 291 11.30 -16.17 -7.31
CA PHE A 291 11.63 -15.64 -5.99
C PHE A 291 12.46 -16.62 -5.14
N GLU A 292 12.01 -17.86 -5.03
CA GLU A 292 12.65 -18.92 -4.24
C GLU A 292 12.62 -20.23 -5.02
N ASP A 293 13.69 -21.01 -4.91
CA ASP A 293 13.76 -22.35 -5.49
C ASP A 293 12.91 -23.36 -4.67
N ALA A 294 12.88 -24.60 -5.11
CA ALA A 294 12.14 -25.67 -4.44
C ALA A 294 12.60 -25.94 -3.00
N SER A 295 13.81 -25.52 -2.62
CA SER A 295 14.35 -25.63 -1.27
C SER A 295 14.14 -24.36 -0.41
N GLY A 296 13.37 -23.38 -0.92
CA GLY A 296 13.10 -22.12 -0.23
C GLY A 296 14.28 -21.14 -0.21
N ARG A 297 15.24 -21.28 -1.12
CA ARG A 297 16.42 -20.39 -1.22
C ARG A 297 16.25 -19.37 -2.32
N SER A 298 16.57 -18.11 -2.03
CA SER A 298 16.55 -16.99 -2.96
C SER A 298 17.82 -16.99 -3.85
N ARG A 299 17.86 -17.89 -4.82
CA ARG A 299 18.96 -18.01 -5.80
C ARG A 299 18.44 -18.19 -7.23
N CYS A 300 17.30 -17.59 -7.50
CA CYS A 300 16.61 -17.72 -8.76
C CYS A 300 17.06 -16.66 -9.78
N LYS A 301 16.87 -16.99 -11.04
CA LYS A 301 17.09 -16.10 -12.19
C LYS A 301 15.77 -15.70 -12.81
N LEU A 302 15.83 -14.74 -13.72
CA LEU A 302 14.74 -14.47 -14.65
C LEU A 302 14.68 -15.62 -15.66
N ILE A 303 13.49 -16.19 -15.88
CA ILE A 303 13.31 -17.20 -16.94
C ILE A 303 12.46 -16.63 -18.08
N LYS A 304 12.72 -17.13 -19.29
CA LYS A 304 11.89 -16.91 -20.48
C LYS A 304 11.34 -18.25 -20.96
N LYS A 305 10.04 -18.32 -21.14
CA LYS A 305 9.33 -19.51 -21.63
C LYS A 305 8.70 -19.23 -22.98
N GLU A 306 8.84 -20.14 -23.90
CA GLU A 306 8.08 -20.13 -25.14
C GLU A 306 6.66 -20.62 -24.88
N LEU A 307 5.64 -19.85 -25.28
CA LEU A 307 4.24 -20.14 -24.95
C LEU A 307 3.59 -21.21 -25.83
N SER A 308 4.19 -21.53 -26.98
CA SER A 308 3.73 -22.63 -27.84
C SER A 308 4.10 -24.02 -27.29
N THR A 309 5.27 -24.14 -26.63
CA THR A 309 5.81 -25.39 -26.11
C THR A 309 5.88 -25.46 -24.59
N PHE A 310 5.73 -24.31 -23.91
CA PHE A 310 5.93 -24.11 -22.48
C PHE A 310 7.36 -24.46 -21.97
N LYS A 311 8.32 -24.61 -22.88
CA LYS A 311 9.72 -24.84 -22.52
C LYS A 311 10.39 -23.56 -22.05
N THR A 312 11.27 -23.68 -21.06
CA THR A 312 12.19 -22.59 -20.71
C THR A 312 13.28 -22.53 -21.77
N VAL A 313 13.39 -21.37 -22.42
CA VAL A 313 14.35 -21.14 -23.52
C VAL A 313 15.53 -20.28 -23.10
N SER A 314 15.41 -19.53 -21.99
CA SER A 314 16.47 -18.69 -21.45
C SER A 314 16.35 -18.57 -19.94
N GLU A 315 17.53 -18.48 -19.28
CA GLU A 315 17.68 -18.07 -17.87
C GLU A 315 18.73 -16.98 -17.78
N SER A 316 18.35 -15.80 -17.32
CA SER A 316 19.20 -14.61 -17.37
C SER A 316 19.35 -13.94 -16.01
N GLY A 317 20.42 -13.16 -15.84
CA GLY A 317 20.69 -12.34 -14.66
C GLY A 317 21.45 -13.05 -13.55
N THR A 318 21.57 -12.34 -12.41
CA THR A 318 22.26 -12.84 -11.22
C THR A 318 21.34 -13.73 -10.39
N PRO A 319 21.84 -14.72 -9.65
CA PRO A 319 21.03 -15.43 -8.66
C PRO A 319 20.49 -14.48 -7.60
N GLY A 320 19.18 -14.53 -7.33
CA GLY A 320 18.52 -13.61 -6.40
C GLY A 320 17.08 -13.98 -6.08
N ALA A 321 16.33 -13.01 -5.56
CA ALA A 321 14.89 -13.08 -5.29
C ALA A 321 14.15 -12.11 -6.22
N LYS A 322 13.90 -12.54 -7.45
CA LYS A 322 13.25 -11.70 -8.47
C LYS A 322 11.77 -11.53 -8.14
N ARG A 323 11.27 -10.29 -8.28
CA ARG A 323 9.93 -10.02 -7.76
C ARG A 323 8.96 -9.42 -8.76
N HIS A 324 9.22 -8.26 -9.28
CA HIS A 324 8.32 -7.55 -10.19
C HIS A 324 9.02 -7.25 -11.51
N ILE A 325 8.25 -7.20 -12.59
CA ILE A 325 8.76 -6.97 -13.95
C ILE A 325 7.94 -5.86 -14.61
N VAL A 326 8.62 -5.00 -15.36
CA VAL A 326 7.99 -4.08 -16.31
C VAL A 326 8.80 -4.02 -17.59
N THR A 327 8.11 -3.97 -18.74
CA THR A 327 8.71 -3.86 -20.07
C THR A 327 8.67 -2.44 -20.59
N ASP A 328 9.77 -2.02 -21.18
CA ASP A 328 9.86 -0.85 -22.03
C ASP A 328 10.16 -1.26 -23.48
N PHE A 329 9.11 -1.39 -24.26
CA PHE A 329 9.24 -1.74 -25.68
C PHE A 329 9.82 -0.62 -26.56
N ARG A 330 9.87 0.63 -26.08
CA ARG A 330 10.50 1.73 -26.84
C ARG A 330 12.00 1.66 -26.77
N ALA A 331 12.53 1.35 -25.58
CA ALA A 331 13.97 1.19 -25.35
C ALA A 331 14.47 -0.25 -25.52
N ASP A 332 13.61 -1.22 -25.89
CA ASP A 332 13.89 -2.66 -25.90
C ASP A 332 14.48 -3.17 -24.58
N ARG A 333 13.89 -2.76 -23.46
CA ARG A 333 14.35 -3.10 -22.10
C ARG A 333 13.30 -3.78 -21.25
N LEU A 334 13.77 -4.62 -20.34
CA LEU A 334 13.00 -5.25 -19.28
C LEU A 334 13.65 -4.88 -17.95
N TYR A 335 12.84 -4.41 -16.99
CA TYR A 335 13.30 -4.06 -15.65
C TYR A 335 12.73 -5.05 -14.64
N VAL A 336 13.61 -5.60 -13.79
CA VAL A 336 13.25 -6.64 -12.80
C VAL A 336 13.78 -6.25 -11.43
N SER A 337 12.90 -6.12 -10.44
CA SER A 337 13.34 -5.91 -9.05
C SER A 337 13.88 -7.20 -8.45
N ASP A 338 15.02 -7.12 -7.76
CA ASP A 338 15.67 -8.22 -7.04
C ASP A 338 15.79 -7.86 -5.56
N MET A 339 14.94 -8.47 -4.74
CA MET A 339 14.89 -8.19 -3.31
C MET A 339 16.16 -8.61 -2.56
N LEU A 340 16.74 -9.76 -2.91
CA LEU A 340 17.93 -10.26 -2.23
C LEU A 340 19.12 -9.35 -2.47
N ASN A 341 19.33 -8.96 -3.73
CA ASN A 341 20.49 -8.18 -4.14
C ASN A 341 20.29 -6.66 -3.96
N SER A 342 19.10 -6.22 -3.56
CA SER A 342 18.71 -4.81 -3.43
C SER A 342 19.05 -4.01 -4.68
N CYS A 343 18.57 -4.47 -5.82
CA CYS A 343 18.82 -3.83 -7.12
C CYS A 343 17.62 -3.98 -8.06
N VAL A 344 17.64 -3.19 -9.11
CA VAL A 344 16.83 -3.41 -10.32
C VAL A 344 17.76 -3.86 -11.43
N GLU A 345 17.54 -5.07 -11.94
CA GLU A 345 18.24 -5.59 -13.10
C GLU A 345 17.55 -5.11 -14.37
N VAL A 346 18.35 -4.69 -15.35
CA VAL A 346 17.91 -4.23 -16.67
C VAL A 346 18.38 -5.20 -17.72
N TYR A 347 17.46 -5.73 -18.51
CA TYR A 347 17.75 -6.69 -19.56
C TYR A 347 17.42 -6.14 -20.94
N SER A 348 18.14 -6.61 -21.94
CA SER A 348 17.83 -6.40 -23.35
C SER A 348 16.70 -7.34 -23.78
N LEU A 349 15.65 -6.81 -24.39
CA LEU A 349 14.58 -7.61 -25.00
C LEU A 349 14.99 -8.24 -26.33
N LYS A 350 16.18 -7.89 -26.88
CA LYS A 350 16.68 -8.44 -28.14
C LYS A 350 17.33 -9.81 -27.97
N ASP A 351 18.10 -9.97 -26.89
CA ASP A 351 18.94 -11.14 -26.68
C ASP A 351 18.94 -11.67 -25.23
N ASP A 352 18.07 -11.14 -24.38
CA ASP A 352 17.91 -11.47 -22.96
C ASP A 352 19.18 -11.20 -22.10
N SER A 353 20.16 -10.45 -22.62
CA SER A 353 21.38 -10.12 -21.88
C SER A 353 21.13 -9.13 -20.76
N LEU A 354 21.89 -9.25 -19.65
CA LEU A 354 21.87 -8.28 -18.55
C LEU A 354 22.66 -7.03 -18.97
N ILE A 355 21.98 -5.89 -19.10
CA ILE A 355 22.56 -4.59 -19.44
C ILE A 355 23.16 -3.90 -18.22
N ALA A 356 22.43 -3.90 -17.10
CA ALA A 356 22.82 -3.21 -15.88
C ALA A 356 22.17 -3.82 -14.64
N SER A 357 22.80 -3.58 -13.48
CA SER A 357 22.23 -3.84 -12.16
C SER A 357 22.29 -2.52 -11.38
N ILE A 358 21.13 -1.88 -11.20
CA ILE A 358 21.00 -0.57 -10.57
C ILE A 358 20.78 -0.78 -9.09
N LYS A 359 21.71 -0.35 -8.25
CA LYS A 359 21.56 -0.43 -6.79
C LYS A 359 20.44 0.51 -6.34
N VAL A 360 19.52 -0.02 -5.53
CA VAL A 360 18.43 0.70 -4.90
C VAL A 360 18.39 0.41 -3.41
N PHE A 361 17.48 1.03 -2.68
CA PHE A 361 17.32 0.76 -1.25
C PHE A 361 16.85 -0.69 -1.00
N ASN A 362 16.93 -1.14 0.27
CA ASN A 362 16.70 -2.54 0.64
C ASN A 362 15.33 -3.08 0.23
N ASN A 363 15.32 -4.32 -0.21
CA ASN A 363 14.12 -5.09 -0.53
C ASN A 363 13.20 -4.42 -1.58
N PRO A 364 13.69 -4.09 -2.81
CA PRO A 364 12.85 -3.53 -3.86
C PRO A 364 11.69 -4.48 -4.19
N ASN A 365 10.49 -3.92 -4.29
CA ASN A 365 9.26 -4.69 -4.44
C ASN A 365 8.62 -4.45 -5.81
N THR A 366 7.86 -3.39 -5.99
CA THR A 366 7.17 -3.05 -7.22
C THR A 366 8.02 -2.07 -8.04
N VAL A 367 8.06 -2.27 -9.35
CA VAL A 367 8.65 -1.36 -10.32
C VAL A 367 7.59 -0.89 -11.31
N VAL A 368 7.54 0.41 -11.61
CA VAL A 368 6.57 1.02 -12.52
C VAL A 368 7.25 2.08 -13.36
N LEU A 369 7.01 2.09 -14.66
CA LEU A 369 7.50 3.13 -15.58
C LEU A 369 6.54 4.31 -15.64
N SER A 370 7.08 5.53 -15.70
CA SER A 370 6.30 6.70 -16.09
C SER A 370 5.66 6.50 -17.47
N PRO A 371 4.53 7.15 -17.78
CA PRO A 371 3.88 7.01 -19.09
C PRO A 371 4.78 7.41 -20.27
N ASP A 372 5.66 8.41 -20.08
CA ASP A 372 6.66 8.83 -21.06
C ASP A 372 7.89 7.92 -21.14
N ARG A 373 8.00 6.94 -20.21
CA ARG A 373 9.12 5.98 -20.08
C ARG A 373 10.45 6.60 -19.65
N SER A 374 10.50 7.87 -19.26
CA SER A 374 11.73 8.55 -18.83
C SER A 374 12.18 8.16 -17.43
N LEU A 375 11.23 7.75 -16.57
CA LEU A 375 11.48 7.38 -15.18
C LEU A 375 10.96 5.99 -14.86
N LEU A 376 11.70 5.30 -13.98
CA LEU A 376 11.28 4.06 -13.34
C LEU A 376 11.17 4.29 -11.83
N TYR A 377 10.00 4.05 -11.27
CA TYR A 377 9.73 4.15 -9.85
C TYR A 377 9.86 2.79 -9.18
N VAL A 378 10.46 2.75 -8.00
CA VAL A 378 10.72 1.50 -7.26
C VAL A 378 10.28 1.66 -5.81
N SER A 379 9.34 0.85 -5.36
CA SER A 379 9.02 0.76 -3.93
C SER A 379 10.06 -0.14 -3.25
N CYS A 380 10.78 0.41 -2.29
CA CYS A 380 11.80 -0.29 -1.52
C CYS A 380 11.33 -0.47 -0.08
N ARG A 381 11.11 -1.71 0.34
CA ARG A 381 10.47 -2.04 1.61
C ARG A 381 11.28 -1.65 2.86
N GLY A 382 12.58 -1.43 2.70
CA GLY A 382 13.49 -1.30 3.83
C GLY A 382 13.88 -2.67 4.43
N PRO A 383 14.77 -2.66 5.43
CA PRO A 383 15.17 -3.90 6.11
C PRO A 383 13.97 -4.56 6.81
N ASN A 384 13.93 -5.88 6.79
CA ASN A 384 12.94 -6.62 7.57
C ASN A 384 13.26 -6.50 9.06
N ASN A 385 12.25 -6.68 9.91
CA ASN A 385 12.49 -6.92 11.34
C ASN A 385 13.37 -8.17 11.48
N PRO A 386 14.53 -8.10 12.16
CA PRO A 386 15.51 -9.18 12.18
C PRO A 386 15.00 -10.43 12.89
N GLU A 387 14.09 -10.30 13.85
CA GLU A 387 13.57 -11.41 14.64
C GLU A 387 12.24 -11.97 14.09
N LYS A 388 11.35 -11.07 13.64
CA LYS A 388 9.96 -11.38 13.31
C LYS A 388 9.64 -11.33 11.81
N GLY A 389 10.61 -10.95 10.97
CA GLY A 389 10.45 -10.91 9.52
C GLY A 389 9.61 -9.71 9.02
N TYR A 390 9.16 -9.81 7.80
CA TYR A 390 8.60 -8.66 7.05
C TYR A 390 7.17 -8.24 7.46
N LEU A 391 6.47 -9.04 8.24
CA LEU A 391 5.13 -8.70 8.73
C LEU A 391 5.15 -7.80 9.97
N TYR A 392 6.34 -7.46 10.45
CA TYR A 392 6.56 -6.59 11.60
C TYR A 392 7.43 -5.41 11.18
N LYS A 393 7.22 -4.27 11.84
CA LYS A 393 8.00 -3.04 11.60
C LYS A 393 9.48 -3.31 11.83
N GLY A 394 10.30 -2.82 10.90
CA GLY A 394 11.75 -2.89 10.95
C GLY A 394 12.35 -1.67 11.69
N PHE A 395 13.67 -1.60 11.71
CA PHE A 395 14.42 -0.49 12.34
C PHE A 395 14.70 0.68 11.39
N LYS A 396 14.20 0.63 10.17
CA LYS A 396 14.27 1.72 9.18
C LYS A 396 12.99 1.73 8.34
N MET A 397 12.55 2.93 8.00
CA MET A 397 11.49 3.14 7.02
C MET A 397 11.91 2.65 5.64
N GLY A 398 10.93 2.36 4.78
CA GLY A 398 11.17 2.10 3.37
C GLY A 398 11.33 3.37 2.57
N ARG A 399 11.50 3.23 1.24
CA ARG A 399 11.73 4.36 0.33
C ARG A 399 11.02 4.18 -1.00
N LEU A 400 10.77 5.29 -1.64
CA LEU A 400 10.48 5.39 -3.07
C LEU A 400 11.77 5.82 -3.76
N ASP A 401 12.40 4.93 -4.53
CA ASP A 401 13.55 5.26 -5.36
C ASP A 401 13.10 5.54 -6.79
N ILE A 402 13.68 6.59 -7.40
CA ILE A 402 13.37 7.05 -8.75
C ILE A 402 14.61 6.94 -9.61
N ILE A 403 14.50 6.20 -10.69
CA ILE A 403 15.60 5.91 -11.62
C ILE A 403 15.32 6.62 -12.94
N ASP A 404 16.30 7.34 -13.44
CA ASP A 404 16.31 7.83 -14.82
C ASP A 404 16.62 6.68 -15.78
N THR A 405 15.72 6.39 -16.71
CA THR A 405 15.82 5.23 -17.61
C THR A 405 16.89 5.38 -18.69
N HIS A 406 17.34 6.60 -19.00
CA HIS A 406 18.41 6.85 -19.96
C HIS A 406 19.77 6.61 -19.35
N THR A 407 19.99 7.19 -18.17
CA THR A 407 21.28 7.09 -17.47
C THR A 407 21.41 5.83 -16.63
N LEU A 408 20.30 5.15 -16.32
CA LEU A 408 20.22 3.97 -15.45
C LEU A 408 20.76 4.25 -14.04
N LYS A 409 20.50 5.45 -13.52
CA LYS A 409 20.92 5.89 -12.18
C LYS A 409 19.72 6.28 -11.34
N VAL A 410 19.81 6.03 -10.04
CA VAL A 410 18.87 6.61 -9.06
C VAL A 410 19.12 8.11 -9.01
N THR A 411 18.10 8.89 -9.30
CA THR A 411 18.14 10.37 -9.29
C THR A 411 17.53 10.95 -8.04
N GLU A 412 16.65 10.20 -7.39
CA GLU A 412 15.97 10.66 -6.18
C GLU A 412 15.57 9.45 -5.31
N SER A 413 15.60 9.62 -3.99
CA SER A 413 15.20 8.59 -3.01
C SER A 413 14.43 9.27 -1.89
N ILE A 414 13.11 9.01 -1.82
CA ILE A 414 12.19 9.66 -0.89
C ILE A 414 11.82 8.68 0.21
N GLU A 415 11.93 9.09 1.47
CA GLU A 415 11.53 8.26 2.60
C GLU A 415 10.00 8.03 2.58
N ALA A 416 9.60 6.78 2.79
CA ALA A 416 8.21 6.35 2.86
C ALA A 416 7.86 5.86 4.28
N GLY A 417 6.88 4.97 4.42
CA GLY A 417 6.52 4.36 5.68
C GLY A 417 7.12 2.97 5.88
N ASN A 418 6.47 2.17 6.73
CA ASN A 418 6.91 0.82 7.03
C ASN A 418 6.54 -0.17 5.92
N GLN A 419 7.55 -0.79 5.34
CA GLN A 419 7.43 -1.85 4.35
C GLN A 419 6.57 -1.44 3.11
N PRO A 420 6.85 -0.31 2.42
CA PRO A 420 6.08 0.06 1.22
C PRO A 420 6.12 -1.06 0.18
N THR A 421 4.96 -1.36 -0.41
CA THR A 421 4.83 -2.49 -1.35
C THR A 421 4.20 -2.08 -2.68
N GLY A 422 2.91 -1.78 -2.68
CA GLY A 422 2.17 -1.39 -3.86
C GLY A 422 2.59 0.00 -4.33
N LEU A 423 2.81 0.13 -5.63
CA LEU A 423 3.21 1.38 -6.27
C LEU A 423 2.58 1.43 -7.66
N ASP A 424 2.00 2.56 -8.01
CA ASP A 424 1.58 2.84 -9.38
C ASP A 424 1.62 4.34 -9.67
N VAL A 425 1.64 4.68 -10.96
CA VAL A 425 1.60 6.04 -11.48
C VAL A 425 0.32 6.24 -12.29
N SER A 426 -0.31 7.41 -12.14
CA SER A 426 -1.50 7.76 -12.92
C SER A 426 -1.21 7.79 -14.42
N PRO A 427 -2.20 7.50 -15.29
CA PRO A 427 -2.03 7.54 -16.73
C PRO A 427 -1.49 8.87 -17.26
N ASP A 428 -1.81 10.01 -16.61
CA ASP A 428 -1.29 11.33 -16.94
C ASP A 428 0.16 11.59 -16.44
N GLY A 429 0.72 10.67 -15.64
CA GLY A 429 2.08 10.72 -15.10
C GLY A 429 2.30 11.71 -13.95
N ARG A 430 1.25 12.36 -13.44
CA ARG A 430 1.35 13.43 -12.44
C ARG A 430 1.28 12.93 -11.00
N THR A 431 0.59 11.82 -10.78
CA THR A 431 0.30 11.29 -9.45
C THR A 431 0.91 9.90 -9.26
N LEU A 432 1.61 9.69 -8.14
CA LEU A 432 2.08 8.39 -7.71
C LEU A 432 1.33 7.98 -6.43
N LEU A 433 0.97 6.72 -6.34
CA LEU A 433 0.44 6.12 -5.13
C LEU A 433 1.39 5.05 -4.62
N LEU A 434 1.75 5.13 -3.34
CA LEU A 434 2.61 4.18 -2.66
C LEU A 434 1.93 3.67 -1.38
N SER A 435 1.77 2.35 -1.26
CA SER A 435 1.21 1.76 -0.05
C SER A 435 2.28 1.54 1.02
N ASP A 436 2.09 2.12 2.21
CA ASP A 436 2.84 1.82 3.43
C ASP A 436 2.18 0.59 4.10
N PHE A 437 2.68 -0.59 3.78
CA PHE A 437 2.03 -1.88 4.05
C PHE A 437 1.73 -2.12 5.53
N LEU A 438 2.68 -1.82 6.44
CA LEU A 438 2.49 -2.03 7.87
C LEU A 438 1.84 -0.84 8.59
N ASP A 439 1.67 0.29 7.91
CA ASP A 439 1.03 1.47 8.48
C ASP A 439 -0.44 1.59 8.05
N ASN A 440 -0.92 0.67 7.19
CA ASN A 440 -2.29 0.67 6.65
C ASN A 440 -2.63 1.99 5.94
N ARG A 441 -1.70 2.51 5.15
CA ARG A 441 -1.83 3.82 4.48
C ARG A 441 -1.42 3.73 3.02
N VAL A 442 -1.93 4.67 2.25
CA VAL A 442 -1.44 4.98 0.91
C VAL A 442 -1.08 6.45 0.86
N ARG A 443 0.17 6.74 0.49
CA ARG A 443 0.67 8.11 0.22
C ARG A 443 0.39 8.47 -1.21
N VAL A 444 -0.02 9.72 -1.40
CA VAL A 444 -0.19 10.35 -2.71
C VAL A 444 0.96 11.31 -2.93
N PHE A 445 1.80 11.01 -3.89
CA PHE A 445 2.84 11.93 -4.34
C PHE A 445 2.38 12.63 -5.60
N ARG A 446 2.63 13.93 -5.69
CA ARG A 446 2.41 14.72 -6.90
C ARG A 446 3.74 15.22 -7.44
N ARG A 447 3.96 14.99 -8.74
CA ARG A 447 5.13 15.53 -9.43
C ARG A 447 4.96 17.03 -9.59
N ARG A 448 6.00 17.80 -9.21
CA ARG A 448 6.02 19.26 -9.37
C ARG A 448 6.17 19.63 -10.84
N GLU A 449 5.41 20.60 -11.27
CA GLU A 449 5.65 21.27 -12.56
C GLU A 449 6.88 22.13 -12.41
N ARG A 450 7.87 21.98 -13.31
CA ARG A 450 9.07 22.79 -13.36
C ARG A 450 8.80 24.06 -14.14
#